data_7fe0a4607ff640e53e8449e790384212
#
_entry.id   7fe0a4607ff640e53e8449e790384212
#
_cell.length_a   1.000
_cell.length_b   1.000
_cell.length_c   1.000
_cell.angle_alpha   90.00
_cell.angle_beta   90.00
_cell.angle_gamma   90.00
#
_symmetry.space_group_name_H-M   'P 1'
#
loop_
_entity.id
_entity.type
_entity.pdbx_description
1 polymer ?
#
loop_
_entity_poly.entity_id
_entity_poly.type
_entity_poly.pdbx_seq_one_letter_code
_entity_poly.pdbx_strand_id
1 'polypeptide(L)'
;MDADVIVVGGGLAGLVATHELTSRGKKVAVIDQENAANLGGQGFWSFGGLFLVDSPEQRRMRVKDSFELAWNDWLGSAQFDRLDDQDVWAAKWARAYVEFAAGEKRSWLRGHGISFLPTVGWAERGDLRATGHGNSVPRFHIAWGTGTGVVEPFVNSARNAAAAGLIRFYHRHRVDELIINDGSATGVRGTLLAGDDAPRGVPSNRDPVGQFELTAQAVIITTGGIGGNHEIVRRWWPDRMGTPPTSMITGVPAYVDGRMLDIAADSGVRLVNRDRMWHYTEGLQNWNPIWPKHGIRILPGPSSMWFDALGRRLPEPYLPGYDTLGTLRYLRSTRDIADYDHSWFILTQKMIEKEFALSGSEQNPDITSNSRRAVIRERLLSKRAPGPVEAFKEHGADFVVANDLEQLIKGMNALTDQPLLDVAAVRIQIEARDLQMANPYGKDAQVQGIRNSRRYLGDRLARTATPHRILDPEAGPLIGVKLHILTRKTLGGIQTDLSSRALGLDGEPIDGLYAAGEVAGFGGGGAHGYNALEGTFLGGCLFTGRTAGRAAADAL
;
A
#
# COMPACT_ATOMS: atom_id res chain seq x y z
N MET A 1 -12.17 30.78 -18.69
CA MET A 1 -11.90 29.49 -18.08
C MET A 1 -10.87 28.76 -18.92
N ASP A 2 -9.89 28.14 -18.25
CA ASP A 2 -8.78 27.48 -18.93
C ASP A 2 -9.12 26.02 -19.32
N ALA A 3 -10.07 25.40 -18.60
CA ALA A 3 -10.63 24.09 -18.87
C ALA A 3 -12.06 23.98 -18.29
N ASP A 4 -12.79 22.90 -18.61
CA ASP A 4 -14.03 22.57 -17.93
C ASP A 4 -13.75 22.06 -16.51
N VAL A 5 -12.72 21.20 -16.34
CA VAL A 5 -12.32 20.63 -15.06
C VAL A 5 -10.81 20.71 -14.88
N ILE A 6 -10.38 21.09 -13.68
CA ILE A 6 -8.99 20.97 -13.21
C ILE A 6 -8.86 19.68 -12.39
N VAL A 7 -7.88 18.83 -12.71
CA VAL A 7 -7.49 17.65 -11.91
C VAL A 7 -6.12 17.95 -11.29
N VAL A 8 -6.06 18.01 -9.96
CA VAL A 8 -4.84 18.26 -9.21
C VAL A 8 -4.22 16.92 -8.79
N GLY A 9 -3.10 16.56 -9.41
CA GLY A 9 -2.38 15.31 -9.21
C GLY A 9 -2.56 14.31 -10.35
N GLY A 10 -1.48 14.05 -11.10
CA GLY A 10 -1.41 13.09 -12.20
C GLY A 10 -1.22 11.62 -11.74
N GLY A 11 -1.65 11.28 -10.52
CA GLY A 11 -1.66 9.92 -10.00
C GLY A 11 -2.79 9.05 -10.58
N LEU A 12 -2.88 7.78 -10.14
CA LEU A 12 -3.87 6.83 -10.68
C LEU A 12 -5.31 7.36 -10.58
N ALA A 13 -5.73 7.91 -9.44
CA ALA A 13 -7.08 8.43 -9.27
C ALA A 13 -7.37 9.61 -10.22
N GLY A 14 -6.41 10.53 -10.35
CA GLY A 14 -6.53 11.67 -11.27
C GLY A 14 -6.60 11.25 -12.73
N LEU A 15 -5.77 10.29 -13.15
CA LEU A 15 -5.80 9.78 -14.53
C LEU A 15 -7.10 9.03 -14.85
N VAL A 16 -7.67 8.31 -13.89
CA VAL A 16 -8.98 7.65 -14.07
C VAL A 16 -10.10 8.69 -14.15
N ALA A 17 -10.10 9.70 -13.28
CA ALA A 17 -11.06 10.81 -13.35
C ALA A 17 -10.96 11.55 -14.71
N THR A 18 -9.73 11.83 -15.15
CA THR A 18 -9.46 12.45 -16.45
C THR A 18 -9.98 11.60 -17.61
N HIS A 19 -9.80 10.26 -17.55
CA HIS A 19 -10.36 9.36 -18.55
C HIS A 19 -11.89 9.45 -18.63
N GLU A 20 -12.58 9.44 -17.50
CA GLU A 20 -14.06 9.51 -17.44
C GLU A 20 -14.57 10.88 -17.95
N LEU A 21 -13.86 11.97 -17.65
CA LEU A 21 -14.17 13.32 -18.15
C LEU A 21 -14.00 13.41 -19.67
N THR A 22 -12.84 13.02 -20.18
CA THR A 22 -12.53 13.16 -21.62
C THR A 22 -13.35 12.23 -22.49
N SER A 23 -13.75 11.05 -22.00
CA SER A 23 -14.67 10.16 -22.71
C SER A 23 -16.09 10.74 -22.81
N ARG A 24 -16.42 11.81 -22.06
CA ARG A 24 -17.65 12.61 -22.14
C ARG A 24 -17.42 13.98 -22.81
N GLY A 25 -16.26 14.15 -23.48
CA GLY A 25 -15.95 15.34 -24.25
C GLY A 25 -15.53 16.57 -23.44
N LYS A 26 -15.30 16.44 -22.12
CA LYS A 26 -14.87 17.55 -21.27
C LYS A 26 -13.39 17.87 -21.50
N LYS A 27 -13.05 19.16 -21.47
CA LYS A 27 -11.66 19.64 -21.51
C LYS A 27 -11.08 19.67 -20.11
N VAL A 28 -9.89 19.07 -19.93
CA VAL A 28 -9.27 18.87 -18.62
C VAL A 28 -7.88 19.50 -18.56
N ALA A 29 -7.63 20.28 -17.50
CA ALA A 29 -6.29 20.69 -17.09
C ALA A 29 -5.78 19.73 -16.02
N VAL A 30 -4.76 18.94 -16.32
CA VAL A 30 -4.09 18.06 -15.33
C VAL A 30 -2.85 18.77 -14.81
N ILE A 31 -2.85 19.06 -13.51
CA ILE A 31 -1.78 19.81 -12.82
C ILE A 31 -0.98 18.85 -11.96
N ASP A 32 0.35 18.89 -12.06
CA ASP A 32 1.24 18.12 -11.19
C ASP A 32 2.51 18.91 -10.87
N GLN A 33 2.96 18.85 -9.60
CA GLN A 33 4.23 19.44 -9.18
C GLN A 33 5.45 18.72 -9.76
N GLU A 34 5.28 17.49 -10.19
CA GLU A 34 6.33 16.66 -10.80
C GLU A 34 6.37 16.84 -12.34
N ASN A 35 7.44 16.31 -12.94
CA ASN A 35 7.60 16.27 -14.39
C ASN A 35 6.77 15.13 -15.02
N ALA A 36 6.72 15.08 -16.34
CA ALA A 36 5.95 14.10 -17.12
C ALA A 36 6.36 12.63 -16.86
N ALA A 37 7.58 12.38 -16.39
CA ALA A 37 8.05 11.05 -16.06
C ALA A 37 7.26 10.44 -14.90
N ASN A 38 6.67 11.27 -14.01
CA ASN A 38 5.96 10.83 -12.81
C ASN A 38 4.46 10.56 -13.00
N LEU A 39 3.90 10.69 -14.22
CA LEU A 39 2.50 10.35 -14.50
C LEU A 39 2.17 8.92 -14.03
N GLY A 40 1.06 8.78 -13.29
CA GLY A 40 0.66 7.56 -12.60
C GLY A 40 1.00 7.56 -11.12
N GLY A 41 1.83 8.50 -10.66
CA GLY A 41 2.17 8.74 -9.27
C GLY A 41 2.68 7.50 -8.55
N GLN A 42 2.35 7.37 -7.26
CA GLN A 42 2.77 6.22 -6.46
C GLN A 42 2.15 4.88 -6.89
N GLY A 43 1.06 4.90 -7.68
CA GLY A 43 0.44 3.68 -8.22
C GLY A 43 1.39 2.86 -9.10
N PHE A 44 2.31 3.54 -9.81
CA PHE A 44 3.34 2.92 -10.64
C PHE A 44 4.25 1.95 -9.84
N TRP A 45 4.61 2.34 -8.61
CA TRP A 45 5.50 1.58 -7.73
C TRP A 45 4.82 0.44 -6.98
N SER A 46 3.53 0.19 -7.24
CA SER A 46 2.79 -0.87 -6.57
C SER A 46 3.13 -2.26 -7.10
N PHE A 47 2.98 -3.28 -6.24
CA PHE A 47 2.99 -4.69 -6.65
C PHE A 47 1.80 -5.06 -7.56
N GLY A 48 0.80 -4.18 -7.71
CA GLY A 48 -0.32 -4.36 -8.63
C GLY A 48 -1.45 -5.24 -8.10
N GLY A 49 -1.55 -5.43 -6.79
CA GLY A 49 -2.62 -6.21 -6.19
C GLY A 49 -3.97 -5.51 -6.21
N LEU A 50 -5.01 -6.23 -6.63
CA LEU A 50 -6.39 -5.76 -6.67
C LEU A 50 -7.34 -6.72 -5.95
N PHE A 51 -8.19 -6.16 -5.10
CA PHE A 51 -9.23 -6.88 -4.37
C PHE A 51 -10.41 -7.16 -5.31
N LEU A 52 -10.72 -8.43 -5.55
CA LEU A 52 -11.90 -8.88 -6.29
C LEU A 52 -12.61 -9.96 -5.49
N VAL A 53 -13.93 -10.00 -5.60
CA VAL A 53 -14.81 -10.92 -4.88
C VAL A 53 -15.45 -11.88 -5.89
N ASP A 54 -15.47 -13.17 -5.55
CA ASP A 54 -16.06 -14.25 -6.34
C ASP A 54 -15.59 -14.24 -7.82
N SER A 55 -14.32 -14.01 -8.03
CA SER A 55 -13.71 -13.92 -9.36
C SER A 55 -13.60 -15.29 -10.03
N PRO A 56 -13.52 -15.37 -11.38
CA PRO A 56 -13.19 -16.61 -12.09
C PRO A 56 -11.84 -17.20 -11.66
N GLU A 57 -10.88 -16.37 -11.26
CA GLU A 57 -9.58 -16.78 -10.74
C GLU A 57 -9.74 -17.51 -9.40
N GLN A 58 -10.54 -16.96 -8.47
CA GLN A 58 -10.87 -17.61 -7.19
C GLN A 58 -11.57 -18.95 -7.42
N ARG A 59 -12.60 -18.98 -8.27
CA ARG A 59 -13.35 -20.23 -8.57
C ARG A 59 -12.46 -21.33 -9.12
N ARG A 60 -11.50 -21.01 -10.03
CA ARG A 60 -10.51 -21.95 -10.54
C ARG A 60 -9.59 -22.50 -9.45
N MET A 61 -9.26 -21.69 -8.45
CA MET A 61 -8.47 -22.07 -7.27
C MET A 61 -9.32 -22.74 -6.18
N ARG A 62 -10.62 -23.00 -6.45
CA ARG A 62 -11.60 -23.57 -5.51
C ARG A 62 -11.81 -22.72 -4.25
N VAL A 63 -11.59 -21.43 -4.35
CA VAL A 63 -11.92 -20.44 -3.33
C VAL A 63 -13.38 -20.06 -3.51
N LYS A 64 -14.20 -20.28 -2.48
CA LYS A 64 -15.59 -19.85 -2.42
C LYS A 64 -15.63 -18.48 -1.76
N ASP A 65 -16.23 -17.52 -2.42
CA ASP A 65 -16.35 -16.14 -1.96
C ASP A 65 -17.75 -15.59 -2.30
N SER A 66 -18.16 -14.54 -1.61
CA SER A 66 -19.42 -13.83 -1.89
C SER A 66 -19.31 -12.38 -1.42
N PHE A 67 -20.27 -11.56 -1.85
CA PHE A 67 -20.42 -10.20 -1.36
C PHE A 67 -20.57 -10.16 0.17
N GLU A 68 -21.45 -11.02 0.73
CA GLU A 68 -21.73 -11.06 2.17
C GLU A 68 -20.48 -11.40 2.98
N LEU A 69 -19.70 -12.39 2.51
CA LEU A 69 -18.45 -12.76 3.17
C LEU A 69 -17.44 -11.62 3.11
N ALA A 70 -17.27 -11.00 1.95
CA ALA A 70 -16.35 -9.87 1.76
C ALA A 70 -16.79 -8.63 2.56
N TRP A 71 -18.08 -8.37 2.65
CA TRP A 71 -18.63 -7.27 3.43
C TRP A 71 -18.43 -7.48 4.93
N ASN A 72 -18.65 -8.71 5.44
CA ASN A 72 -18.37 -9.04 6.83
C ASN A 72 -16.89 -8.91 7.18
N ASP A 73 -15.99 -9.37 6.29
CA ASP A 73 -14.55 -9.19 6.46
C ASP A 73 -14.16 -7.70 6.49
N TRP A 74 -14.78 -6.89 5.62
CA TRP A 74 -14.54 -5.45 5.59
C TRP A 74 -14.98 -4.78 6.90
N LEU A 75 -16.19 -5.01 7.34
CA LEU A 75 -16.72 -4.44 8.59
C LEU A 75 -15.87 -4.86 9.81
N GLY A 76 -15.52 -6.14 9.88
CA GLY A 76 -14.67 -6.67 10.93
C GLY A 76 -13.29 -6.01 10.97
N SER A 77 -12.69 -5.73 9.82
CA SER A 77 -11.38 -5.09 9.70
C SER A 77 -11.46 -3.57 9.90
N ALA A 78 -12.43 -2.92 9.27
CA ALA A 78 -12.60 -1.47 9.33
C ALA A 78 -12.91 -0.97 10.74
N GLN A 79 -13.77 -1.68 11.47
CA GLN A 79 -14.15 -1.37 12.85
C GLN A 79 -14.61 0.09 13.02
N PHE A 80 -15.52 0.54 12.15
CA PHE A 80 -16.09 1.89 12.21
C PHE A 80 -16.70 2.15 13.59
N ASP A 81 -16.28 3.23 14.24
CA ASP A 81 -16.72 3.63 15.59
C ASP A 81 -17.21 5.08 15.68
N ARG A 82 -17.25 5.81 14.55
CA ARG A 82 -17.67 7.21 14.42
C ARG A 82 -18.80 7.35 13.40
N LEU A 83 -19.77 6.40 13.40
CA LEU A 83 -20.82 6.29 12.39
C LEU A 83 -21.79 7.49 12.36
N ASP A 84 -21.90 8.23 13.47
CA ASP A 84 -22.75 9.42 13.56
C ASP A 84 -22.00 10.72 13.17
N ASP A 85 -20.71 10.62 12.79
CA ASP A 85 -19.87 11.77 12.46
C ASP A 85 -18.88 11.42 11.33
N GLN A 86 -17.63 11.06 11.68
CA GLN A 86 -16.53 10.94 10.72
C GLN A 86 -16.66 9.73 9.81
N ASP A 87 -17.33 8.65 10.24
CA ASP A 87 -17.47 7.41 9.49
C ASP A 87 -18.79 7.32 8.69
N VAL A 88 -19.67 8.30 8.77
CA VAL A 88 -20.98 8.25 8.10
C VAL A 88 -20.85 8.02 6.58
N TRP A 89 -19.93 8.71 5.93
CA TRP A 89 -19.66 8.54 4.51
C TRP A 89 -18.64 7.41 4.24
N ALA A 90 -17.67 7.23 5.12
CA ALA A 90 -16.67 6.17 5.04
C ALA A 90 -17.32 4.77 4.95
N ALA A 91 -18.31 4.48 5.80
CA ALA A 91 -19.03 3.21 5.77
C ALA A 91 -19.88 3.02 4.50
N LYS A 92 -20.49 4.09 3.97
CA LYS A 92 -21.21 4.05 2.69
C LYS A 92 -20.28 3.76 1.53
N TRP A 93 -19.13 4.42 1.49
CA TRP A 93 -18.10 4.17 0.47
C TRP A 93 -17.52 2.75 0.55
N ALA A 94 -17.29 2.24 1.75
CA ALA A 94 -16.84 0.87 1.96
C ALA A 94 -17.80 -0.13 1.32
N ARG A 95 -19.12 0.04 1.58
CA ARG A 95 -20.14 -0.82 0.99
C ARG A 95 -20.17 -0.72 -0.53
N ALA A 96 -20.21 0.50 -1.06
CA ALA A 96 -20.20 0.73 -2.52
C ALA A 96 -18.95 0.13 -3.19
N TYR A 97 -17.79 0.20 -2.52
CA TYR A 97 -16.58 -0.44 -3.04
C TYR A 97 -16.66 -1.97 -3.06
N VAL A 98 -17.20 -2.62 -2.03
CA VAL A 98 -17.37 -4.08 -2.01
C VAL A 98 -18.39 -4.52 -3.06
N GLU A 99 -19.49 -3.76 -3.25
CA GLU A 99 -20.46 -3.97 -4.33
C GLU A 99 -19.78 -3.89 -5.72
N PHE A 100 -18.96 -2.85 -5.94
CA PHE A 100 -18.16 -2.73 -7.16
C PHE A 100 -17.20 -3.91 -7.35
N ALA A 101 -16.51 -4.34 -6.29
CA ALA A 101 -15.54 -5.43 -6.32
C ALA A 101 -16.17 -6.80 -6.58
N ALA A 102 -17.39 -7.03 -6.12
CA ALA A 102 -18.17 -8.23 -6.37
C ALA A 102 -18.91 -8.19 -7.72
N GLY A 103 -19.16 -7.00 -8.26
CA GLY A 103 -19.91 -6.76 -9.48
C GLY A 103 -19.03 -6.48 -10.70
N GLU A 104 -19.07 -5.23 -11.17
CA GLU A 104 -18.52 -4.84 -12.47
C GLU A 104 -17.00 -4.60 -12.50
N LYS A 105 -16.33 -4.48 -11.35
CA LYS A 105 -14.91 -4.07 -11.28
C LYS A 105 -14.01 -4.88 -12.21
N ARG A 106 -14.14 -6.21 -12.16
CA ARG A 106 -13.27 -7.07 -12.96
C ARG A 106 -13.50 -6.91 -14.46
N SER A 107 -14.76 -6.83 -14.91
CA SER A 107 -15.10 -6.62 -16.32
C SER A 107 -14.65 -5.24 -16.82
N TRP A 108 -14.85 -4.21 -16.00
CA TRP A 108 -14.40 -2.86 -16.29
C TRP A 108 -12.86 -2.79 -16.43
N LEU A 109 -12.10 -3.39 -15.51
CA LEU A 109 -10.64 -3.47 -15.59
C LEU A 109 -10.18 -4.20 -16.87
N ARG A 110 -10.83 -5.29 -17.23
CA ARG A 110 -10.52 -6.01 -18.47
C ARG A 110 -10.85 -5.20 -19.72
N GLY A 111 -11.90 -4.38 -19.68
CA GLY A 111 -12.22 -3.42 -20.74
C GLY A 111 -11.10 -2.41 -21.00
N HIS A 112 -10.32 -2.09 -19.97
CA HIS A 112 -9.11 -1.27 -20.05
C HIS A 112 -7.82 -2.08 -20.32
N GLY A 113 -7.91 -3.37 -20.66
CA GLY A 113 -6.76 -4.23 -20.98
C GLY A 113 -6.03 -4.79 -19.75
N ILE A 114 -6.50 -4.52 -18.53
CA ILE A 114 -5.88 -5.03 -17.31
C ILE A 114 -6.26 -6.51 -17.12
N SER A 115 -5.26 -7.36 -16.97
CA SER A 115 -5.43 -8.80 -16.76
C SER A 115 -4.66 -9.26 -15.54
N PHE A 116 -4.96 -10.47 -15.03
CA PHE A 116 -4.47 -10.95 -13.74
C PHE A 116 -3.65 -12.23 -13.90
N LEU A 117 -2.74 -12.45 -12.98
CA LEU A 117 -2.10 -13.75 -12.78
C LEU A 117 -3.17 -14.81 -12.48
N PRO A 118 -2.95 -16.08 -12.87
CA PRO A 118 -3.94 -17.14 -12.67
C PRO A 118 -4.15 -17.54 -11.22
N THR A 119 -3.23 -17.15 -10.32
CA THR A 119 -3.28 -17.44 -8.89
C THR A 119 -3.80 -16.24 -8.11
N VAL A 120 -4.64 -16.50 -7.10
CA VAL A 120 -5.10 -15.50 -6.14
C VAL A 120 -4.29 -15.68 -4.86
N GLY A 121 -3.71 -14.60 -4.37
CA GLY A 121 -2.86 -14.60 -3.18
C GLY A 121 -3.58 -14.17 -1.92
N TRP A 122 -2.92 -14.41 -0.84
CA TRP A 122 -3.09 -13.92 0.53
C TRP A 122 -4.50 -13.84 1.11
N ALA A 123 -4.70 -14.60 2.17
CA ALA A 123 -5.68 -14.33 3.19
C ALA A 123 -4.94 -13.76 4.41
N GLU A 124 -5.20 -12.53 4.75
CA GLU A 124 -4.63 -11.85 5.90
C GLU A 124 -5.60 -11.84 7.05
N ARG A 125 -5.06 -11.93 8.26
CA ARG A 125 -5.79 -11.69 9.48
C ARG A 125 -5.72 -10.20 9.82
N GLY A 126 -6.81 -9.63 10.31
CA GLY A 126 -6.84 -8.30 10.89
C GLY A 126 -6.55 -8.32 12.38
N ASP A 127 -6.76 -7.16 13.03
CA ASP A 127 -6.56 -6.95 14.45
C ASP A 127 -7.09 -8.10 15.34
N LEU A 128 -6.54 -8.22 16.55
CA LEU A 128 -6.88 -9.22 17.59
C LEU A 128 -8.34 -9.32 18.00
N ARG A 129 -9.19 -8.39 17.60
CA ARG A 129 -10.61 -8.40 17.95
C ARG A 129 -11.33 -9.54 17.25
N ALA A 130 -12.33 -10.13 17.89
CA ALA A 130 -13.06 -11.28 17.39
C ALA A 130 -13.69 -11.08 16.01
N THR A 131 -14.01 -9.84 15.65
CA THR A 131 -14.61 -9.45 14.37
C THR A 131 -13.59 -8.95 13.34
N GLY A 132 -12.36 -8.59 13.76
CA GLY A 132 -11.33 -8.04 12.90
C GLY A 132 -10.31 -9.10 12.53
N HIS A 133 -10.55 -9.88 11.50
CA HIS A 133 -9.67 -10.97 11.10
C HIS A 133 -9.14 -10.87 9.66
N GLY A 134 -9.33 -9.73 9.00
CA GLY A 134 -8.89 -9.52 7.63
C GLY A 134 -9.67 -10.33 6.60
N ASN A 135 -9.03 -10.64 5.49
CA ASN A 135 -9.62 -11.48 4.46
C ASN A 135 -9.76 -12.94 4.95
N SER A 136 -10.97 -13.47 5.06
CA SER A 136 -11.20 -14.87 5.39
C SER A 136 -10.89 -15.83 4.25
N VAL A 137 -10.80 -15.32 3.02
CA VAL A 137 -10.37 -16.06 1.83
C VAL A 137 -9.40 -15.22 1.00
N PRO A 138 -8.54 -15.84 0.15
CA PRO A 138 -7.67 -15.11 -0.76
C PRO A 138 -8.46 -14.23 -1.73
N ARG A 139 -8.17 -12.90 -1.76
CA ARG A 139 -8.79 -11.91 -2.65
C ARG A 139 -7.79 -11.03 -3.38
N PHE A 140 -6.51 -11.25 -3.15
CA PHE A 140 -5.43 -10.44 -3.72
C PHE A 140 -5.07 -10.96 -5.12
N HIS A 141 -5.51 -10.23 -6.15
CA HIS A 141 -5.27 -10.53 -7.55
C HIS A 141 -4.15 -9.65 -8.08
N ILE A 142 -3.05 -10.23 -8.47
CA ILE A 142 -1.90 -9.50 -9.01
C ILE A 142 -2.16 -9.23 -10.50
N ALA A 143 -2.13 -7.96 -10.89
CA ALA A 143 -2.22 -7.56 -12.29
C ALA A 143 -0.92 -7.92 -13.03
N TRP A 144 -1.03 -8.40 -14.27
CA TRP A 144 0.09 -8.45 -15.18
C TRP A 144 0.64 -7.04 -15.40
N GLY A 145 1.96 -6.90 -15.38
CA GLY A 145 2.62 -5.60 -15.40
C GLY A 145 2.70 -4.92 -14.03
N THR A 146 2.22 -5.55 -12.95
CA THR A 146 2.23 -4.98 -11.60
C THR A 146 1.50 -3.61 -11.53
N GLY A 147 1.99 -2.65 -10.75
CA GLY A 147 1.45 -1.28 -10.69
C GLY A 147 1.52 -0.57 -12.03
N THR A 148 2.56 -0.83 -12.83
CA THR A 148 2.70 -0.25 -14.17
C THR A 148 1.57 -0.73 -15.08
N GLY A 149 1.23 -2.02 -15.05
CA GLY A 149 0.12 -2.58 -15.84
C GLY A 149 -1.26 -2.07 -15.45
N VAL A 150 -1.42 -1.57 -14.22
CA VAL A 150 -2.67 -0.92 -13.77
C VAL A 150 -2.73 0.55 -14.18
N VAL A 151 -1.59 1.25 -14.14
CA VAL A 151 -1.52 2.71 -14.40
C VAL A 151 -1.44 3.01 -15.90
N GLU A 152 -0.69 2.24 -16.65
CA GLU A 152 -0.33 2.52 -18.04
C GLU A 152 -1.54 2.67 -18.99
N PRO A 153 -2.63 1.89 -18.89
CA PRO A 153 -3.82 2.11 -19.71
C PRO A 153 -4.39 3.53 -19.57
N PHE A 154 -4.39 4.08 -18.36
CA PHE A 154 -4.92 5.43 -18.09
C PHE A 154 -3.92 6.52 -18.48
N VAL A 155 -2.61 6.29 -18.35
CA VAL A 155 -1.57 7.20 -18.88
C VAL A 155 -1.69 7.30 -20.40
N ASN A 156 -1.86 6.18 -21.10
CA ASN A 156 -2.00 6.13 -22.55
C ASN A 156 -3.31 6.80 -22.99
N SER A 157 -4.41 6.55 -22.28
CA SER A 157 -5.68 7.25 -22.51
C SER A 157 -5.53 8.77 -22.38
N ALA A 158 -4.86 9.23 -21.32
CA ALA A 158 -4.64 10.66 -21.10
C ALA A 158 -3.73 11.28 -22.19
N ARG A 159 -2.68 10.60 -22.62
CA ARG A 159 -1.82 11.04 -23.74
C ARG A 159 -2.58 11.16 -25.06
N ASN A 160 -3.43 10.16 -25.37
CA ASN A 160 -4.27 10.18 -26.56
C ASN A 160 -5.28 11.33 -26.52
N ALA A 161 -5.91 11.57 -25.37
CA ALA A 161 -6.84 12.69 -25.20
C ALA A 161 -6.12 14.06 -25.27
N ALA A 162 -4.87 14.14 -24.81
CA ALA A 162 -4.04 15.34 -24.97
C ALA A 162 -3.71 15.61 -26.46
N ALA A 163 -3.36 14.55 -27.21
CA ALA A 163 -3.15 14.66 -28.66
C ALA A 163 -4.42 15.09 -29.41
N ALA A 164 -5.61 14.73 -28.88
CA ALA A 164 -6.91 15.17 -29.40
C ALA A 164 -7.34 16.57 -28.91
N GLY A 165 -6.52 17.26 -28.11
CA GLY A 165 -6.82 18.62 -27.61
C GLY A 165 -7.82 18.68 -26.44
N LEU A 166 -8.15 17.52 -25.83
CA LEU A 166 -9.05 17.44 -24.67
C LEU A 166 -8.31 17.58 -23.33
N ILE A 167 -6.99 17.37 -23.29
CA ILE A 167 -6.19 17.53 -22.08
C ILE A 167 -5.04 18.50 -22.32
N ARG A 168 -4.80 19.35 -21.33
CA ARG A 168 -3.57 20.11 -21.19
C ARG A 168 -2.88 19.69 -19.89
N PHE A 169 -1.62 19.20 -19.99
CA PHE A 169 -0.80 18.91 -18.84
C PHE A 169 -0.02 20.14 -18.39
N TYR A 170 -0.09 20.41 -17.08
CA TYR A 170 0.64 21.48 -16.42
C TYR A 170 1.62 20.83 -15.43
N HIS A 171 2.72 20.31 -15.97
CA HIS A 171 3.81 19.77 -15.17
C HIS A 171 4.61 20.89 -14.51
N ARG A 172 5.23 20.60 -13.37
CA ARG A 172 5.99 21.54 -12.57
C ARG A 172 5.15 22.72 -12.03
N HIS A 173 3.84 22.50 -11.93
CA HIS A 173 2.89 23.44 -11.34
C HIS A 173 2.46 22.90 -9.97
N ARG A 174 2.93 23.54 -8.90
CA ARG A 174 2.59 23.18 -7.52
C ARG A 174 1.41 24.01 -7.06
N VAL A 175 0.28 23.37 -6.80
CA VAL A 175 -0.90 24.06 -6.24
C VAL A 175 -0.62 24.44 -4.79
N ASP A 176 -0.85 25.69 -4.45
CA ASP A 176 -0.65 26.25 -3.11
C ASP A 176 -1.97 26.77 -2.50
N GLU A 177 -3.04 26.94 -3.33
CA GLU A 177 -4.33 27.50 -2.91
C GLU A 177 -5.47 26.95 -3.78
N LEU A 178 -6.63 26.69 -3.15
CA LEU A 178 -7.92 26.49 -3.82
C LEU A 178 -8.63 27.85 -3.95
N ILE A 179 -9.12 28.18 -5.13
CA ILE A 179 -9.93 29.39 -5.34
C ILE A 179 -11.39 29.01 -5.12
N ILE A 180 -11.94 29.44 -3.99
CA ILE A 180 -13.35 29.24 -3.63
C ILE A 180 -14.01 30.63 -3.60
N ASN A 181 -14.98 30.85 -4.50
CA ASN A 181 -15.74 32.10 -4.63
C ASN A 181 -17.22 31.79 -4.39
N ASP A 182 -17.85 32.53 -3.51
CA ASP A 182 -19.28 32.37 -3.15
C ASP A 182 -19.70 30.93 -2.86
N GLY A 183 -18.82 30.18 -2.15
CA GLY A 183 -19.06 28.76 -1.80
C GLY A 183 -18.77 27.75 -2.90
N SER A 184 -18.30 28.17 -4.07
CA SER A 184 -18.00 27.28 -5.20
C SER A 184 -16.50 27.28 -5.53
N ALA A 185 -15.93 26.11 -5.80
CA ALA A 185 -14.55 25.97 -6.26
C ALA A 185 -14.46 26.34 -7.74
N THR A 186 -13.72 27.42 -8.04
CA THR A 186 -13.63 28.01 -9.38
C THR A 186 -12.23 27.90 -9.98
N GLY A 187 -11.26 27.36 -9.26
CA GLY A 187 -9.90 27.21 -9.77
C GLY A 187 -8.85 26.91 -8.71
N VAL A 188 -7.62 27.05 -9.11
CA VAL A 188 -6.45 26.88 -8.24
C VAL A 188 -5.38 27.91 -8.55
N ARG A 189 -4.60 28.25 -7.53
CA ARG A 189 -3.43 29.12 -7.65
C ARG A 189 -2.20 28.41 -7.08
N GLY A 190 -1.01 28.77 -7.58
CA GLY A 190 0.19 28.14 -7.07
C GLY A 190 1.48 28.60 -7.70
N THR A 191 2.54 27.87 -7.40
CA THR A 191 3.91 28.17 -7.81
C THR A 191 4.33 27.36 -9.03
N LEU A 192 4.83 28.03 -10.05
CA LEU A 192 5.55 27.41 -11.15
C LEU A 192 6.97 27.08 -10.70
N LEU A 193 7.33 25.82 -10.75
CA LEU A 193 8.65 25.32 -10.42
C LEU A 193 9.55 25.27 -11.65
N ALA A 194 10.86 25.46 -11.46
CA ALA A 194 11.83 25.33 -12.53
C ALA A 194 11.76 23.94 -13.22
N GLY A 195 12.09 23.91 -14.51
CA GLY A 195 12.17 22.67 -15.27
C GLY A 195 13.09 21.65 -14.60
N ASP A 196 12.76 20.37 -14.70
CA ASP A 196 13.52 19.28 -14.09
C ASP A 196 13.33 17.99 -14.89
N ASP A 197 14.41 17.33 -15.26
CA ASP A 197 14.42 16.07 -16.02
C ASP A 197 14.73 14.85 -15.12
N ALA A 198 14.55 14.99 -13.79
CA ALA A 198 14.77 13.90 -12.86
C ALA A 198 13.98 12.64 -13.27
N PRO A 199 14.59 11.46 -13.24
CA PRO A 199 13.90 10.21 -13.51
C PRO A 199 12.73 10.00 -12.54
N ARG A 200 11.78 9.16 -12.93
CA ARG A 200 10.62 8.80 -12.12
C ARG A 200 11.01 8.44 -10.68
N GLY A 201 10.37 9.09 -9.71
CA GLY A 201 10.54 8.86 -8.28
C GLY A 201 11.76 9.52 -7.65
N VAL A 202 12.74 9.92 -8.44
CA VAL A 202 13.87 10.71 -7.96
C VAL A 202 13.37 12.10 -7.59
N PRO A 203 13.76 12.65 -6.42
CA PRO A 203 13.35 13.98 -6.00
C PRO A 203 13.73 15.04 -7.03
N SER A 204 12.76 15.82 -7.49
CA SER A 204 12.97 16.96 -8.38
C SER A 204 13.23 18.24 -7.59
N ASN A 205 13.82 19.26 -8.21
CA ASN A 205 14.00 20.57 -7.57
C ASN A 205 12.66 21.19 -7.14
N ARG A 206 12.71 22.17 -6.25
CA ARG A 206 11.54 22.92 -5.77
C ARG A 206 11.70 24.44 -5.98
N ASP A 207 12.57 24.81 -6.91
CA ASP A 207 12.94 26.20 -7.16
C ASP A 207 11.76 26.96 -7.81
N PRO A 208 11.21 28.01 -7.18
CA PRO A 208 10.13 28.78 -7.74
C PRO A 208 10.64 29.70 -8.85
N VAL A 209 9.99 29.68 -10.01
CA VAL A 209 10.32 30.55 -11.16
C VAL A 209 9.17 31.44 -11.56
N GLY A 210 7.99 31.30 -10.96
CA GLY A 210 6.81 32.11 -11.24
C GLY A 210 5.60 31.69 -10.42
N GLN A 211 4.48 32.32 -10.70
CA GLN A 211 3.17 32.01 -10.16
C GLN A 211 2.23 31.64 -11.30
N PHE A 212 1.17 30.89 -11.00
CA PHE A 212 0.12 30.61 -11.95
C PHE A 212 -1.25 30.67 -11.27
N GLU A 213 -2.26 30.91 -12.06
CA GLU A 213 -3.66 30.76 -11.70
C GLU A 213 -4.39 30.09 -12.85
N LEU A 214 -5.21 29.09 -12.56
CA LEU A 214 -6.06 28.42 -13.54
C LEU A 214 -7.50 28.37 -13.03
N THR A 215 -8.45 28.59 -13.91
CA THR A 215 -9.88 28.62 -13.62
C THR A 215 -10.63 27.52 -14.37
N ALA A 216 -11.63 26.94 -13.72
CA ALA A 216 -12.49 25.89 -14.29
C ALA A 216 -13.87 25.92 -13.60
N GLN A 217 -14.82 25.13 -14.13
CA GLN A 217 -16.13 24.94 -13.50
C GLN A 217 -16.07 23.96 -12.33
N ALA A 218 -15.04 23.07 -12.30
CA ALA A 218 -14.83 22.13 -11.20
C ALA A 218 -13.34 21.83 -10.99
N VAL A 219 -13.01 21.44 -9.76
CA VAL A 219 -11.68 21.00 -9.32
C VAL A 219 -11.79 19.61 -8.69
N ILE A 220 -10.96 18.67 -9.12
CA ILE A 220 -10.84 17.32 -8.54
C ILE A 220 -9.47 17.17 -7.88
N ILE A 221 -9.43 16.97 -6.56
CA ILE A 221 -8.20 16.78 -5.79
C ILE A 221 -7.84 15.29 -5.77
N THR A 222 -6.61 14.92 -6.23
CA THR A 222 -6.14 13.53 -6.33
C THR A 222 -4.66 13.39 -5.94
N THR A 223 -4.22 14.16 -4.96
CA THR A 223 -2.80 14.43 -4.63
C THR A 223 -2.12 13.37 -3.76
N GLY A 224 -2.78 12.27 -3.41
CA GLY A 224 -2.21 11.21 -2.57
C GLY A 224 -2.28 11.52 -1.07
N GLY A 225 -1.41 10.88 -0.28
CA GLY A 225 -1.41 10.94 1.19
C GLY A 225 -0.16 11.57 1.78
N ILE A 226 0.16 11.17 3.02
CA ILE A 226 1.24 11.76 3.85
C ILE A 226 2.50 10.91 3.95
N GLY A 227 2.54 9.72 3.34
CA GLY A 227 3.58 8.71 3.58
C GLY A 227 5.02 9.14 3.31
N GLY A 228 5.24 10.16 2.47
CA GLY A 228 6.54 10.76 2.20
C GLY A 228 6.97 11.81 3.24
N ASN A 229 6.06 12.23 4.13
CA ASN A 229 6.32 13.26 5.12
C ASN A 229 6.23 12.69 6.55
N HIS A 230 7.38 12.28 7.09
CA HIS A 230 7.45 11.66 8.42
C HIS A 230 7.06 12.60 9.56
N GLU A 231 7.13 13.92 9.38
CA GLU A 231 6.70 14.88 10.39
C GLU A 231 5.18 14.86 10.55
N ILE A 232 4.44 14.85 9.43
CA ILE A 232 2.98 14.73 9.46
C ILE A 232 2.58 13.35 9.96
N VAL A 233 3.27 12.27 9.56
CA VAL A 233 3.01 10.92 10.08
C VAL A 233 3.11 10.89 11.62
N ARG A 234 4.16 11.49 12.22
CA ARG A 234 4.30 11.58 13.69
C ARG A 234 3.27 12.49 14.32
N ARG A 235 2.97 13.63 13.71
CA ARG A 235 1.96 14.59 14.22
C ARG A 235 0.56 13.97 14.29
N TRP A 236 0.23 13.08 13.36
CA TRP A 236 -1.06 12.40 13.29
C TRP A 236 -1.03 10.97 13.83
N TRP A 237 0.11 10.56 14.41
CA TRP A 237 0.25 9.22 14.98
C TRP A 237 -0.78 8.98 16.06
N PRO A 238 -1.60 7.92 15.95
CA PRO A 238 -2.70 7.72 16.90
C PRO A 238 -2.23 7.12 18.21
N ASP A 239 -2.73 7.63 19.33
CA ASP A 239 -2.42 7.14 20.69
C ASP A 239 -2.63 5.63 20.85
N ARG A 240 -3.66 5.09 20.17
CA ARG A 240 -3.95 3.64 20.16
C ARG A 240 -2.81 2.78 19.59
N MET A 241 -1.92 3.37 18.82
CA MET A 241 -0.76 2.67 18.24
C MET A 241 0.50 2.79 19.12
N GLY A 242 0.41 3.47 20.28
CA GLY A 242 1.52 3.68 21.19
C GLY A 242 2.49 4.77 20.74
N THR A 243 3.76 4.64 21.12
CA THR A 243 4.79 5.66 20.87
C THR A 243 5.09 5.81 19.37
N PRO A 244 5.04 7.03 18.81
CA PRO A 244 5.44 7.23 17.41
C PRO A 244 6.92 6.86 17.20
N PRO A 245 7.28 6.25 16.04
CA PRO A 245 8.66 5.89 15.77
C PRO A 245 9.56 7.12 15.58
N THR A 246 10.78 7.05 16.09
CA THR A 246 11.82 8.07 15.83
C THR A 246 12.46 7.86 14.48
N SER A 247 12.65 6.61 14.08
CA SER A 247 13.21 6.22 12.77
C SER A 247 12.18 5.44 11.95
N MET A 248 11.99 5.88 10.72
CA MET A 248 11.13 5.22 9.72
C MET A 248 11.81 5.26 8.35
N ILE A 249 11.54 4.26 7.53
CA ILE A 249 11.87 4.27 6.10
C ILE A 249 10.62 4.57 5.28
N THR A 250 10.79 4.99 4.03
CA THR A 250 9.73 5.60 3.21
C THR A 250 9.34 4.69 2.04
N GLY A 251 8.13 4.16 2.06
CA GLY A 251 7.62 3.28 1.02
C GLY A 251 6.94 3.98 -0.17
N VAL A 252 7.02 5.31 -0.25
CA VAL A 252 6.44 6.14 -1.31
C VAL A 252 7.43 7.25 -1.71
N PRO A 253 7.37 7.78 -2.94
CA PRO A 253 8.20 8.91 -3.33
C PRO A 253 7.97 10.15 -2.46
N ALA A 254 8.98 11.03 -2.39
CA ALA A 254 8.97 12.23 -1.54
C ALA A 254 7.84 13.22 -1.84
N TYR A 255 7.30 13.20 -3.06
CA TYR A 255 6.17 14.06 -3.45
C TYR A 255 4.80 13.63 -2.85
N VAL A 256 4.74 12.50 -2.16
CA VAL A 256 3.55 12.09 -1.39
C VAL A 256 3.62 12.76 0.00
N ASP A 257 3.51 14.08 -0.01
CA ASP A 257 3.91 14.98 1.07
C ASP A 257 2.76 15.50 1.97
N GLY A 258 1.51 15.25 1.57
CA GLY A 258 0.32 15.61 2.35
C GLY A 258 -0.07 17.10 2.28
N ARG A 259 0.64 17.95 1.55
CA ARG A 259 0.40 19.40 1.49
C ARG A 259 -1.04 19.79 1.18
N MET A 260 -1.66 19.09 0.24
CA MET A 260 -3.02 19.41 -0.19
C MET A 260 -4.08 19.17 0.88
N LEU A 261 -3.80 18.33 1.87
CA LEU A 261 -4.72 18.14 3.00
C LEU A 261 -4.79 19.42 3.87
N ASP A 262 -3.64 20.02 4.16
CA ASP A 262 -3.61 21.28 4.92
C ASP A 262 -4.25 22.42 4.09
N ILE A 263 -3.94 22.55 2.79
CA ILE A 263 -4.54 23.53 1.87
C ILE A 263 -6.07 23.38 1.82
N ALA A 264 -6.56 22.16 1.72
CA ALA A 264 -8.00 21.89 1.72
C ALA A 264 -8.67 22.30 3.04
N ALA A 265 -8.03 21.97 4.17
CA ALA A 265 -8.54 22.36 5.50
C ALA A 265 -8.61 23.88 5.67
N ASP A 266 -7.57 24.61 5.25
CA ASP A 266 -7.50 26.06 5.30
C ASP A 266 -8.57 26.72 4.40
N SER A 267 -9.02 25.99 3.36
CA SER A 267 -10.09 26.41 2.45
C SER A 267 -11.50 26.00 2.95
N GLY A 268 -11.64 25.52 4.18
CA GLY A 268 -12.93 25.15 4.77
C GLY A 268 -13.43 23.75 4.39
N VAL A 269 -12.59 22.91 3.77
CA VAL A 269 -12.92 21.51 3.44
C VAL A 269 -12.81 20.64 4.69
N ARG A 270 -13.78 19.77 4.91
CA ARG A 270 -13.82 18.88 6.06
C ARG A 270 -12.84 17.72 5.92
N LEU A 271 -11.84 17.64 6.81
CA LEU A 271 -10.93 16.50 6.96
C LEU A 271 -11.33 15.65 8.16
N VAL A 272 -11.40 14.33 7.95
CA VAL A 272 -11.79 13.37 8.98
C VAL A 272 -10.79 12.22 9.10
N ASN A 273 -10.83 11.50 10.24
CA ASN A 273 -10.04 10.29 10.48
C ASN A 273 -8.53 10.46 10.30
N ARG A 274 -7.96 11.64 10.63
CA ARG A 274 -6.52 11.93 10.48
C ARG A 274 -5.63 10.96 11.26
N ASP A 275 -6.16 10.37 12.35
CA ASP A 275 -5.51 9.38 13.19
C ASP A 275 -5.50 7.97 12.60
N ARG A 276 -5.99 7.78 11.37
CA ARG A 276 -6.02 6.48 10.69
C ARG A 276 -4.99 6.43 9.57
N MET A 277 -4.08 5.46 9.70
CA MET A 277 -2.98 5.26 8.74
C MET A 277 -2.61 3.78 8.65
N TRP A 278 -1.94 3.41 7.55
CA TRP A 278 -1.52 2.05 7.27
C TRP A 278 -0.03 2.04 6.95
N HIS A 279 0.76 1.63 7.93
CA HIS A 279 2.21 1.49 7.85
C HIS A 279 2.59 0.03 8.09
N TYR A 280 3.80 -0.36 7.69
CA TYR A 280 4.25 -1.74 7.76
C TYR A 280 5.40 -1.89 8.74
N THR A 281 5.52 -3.08 9.31
CA THR A 281 6.61 -3.49 10.21
C THR A 281 7.67 -4.31 9.51
N GLU A 282 7.39 -4.76 8.28
CA GLU A 282 8.28 -5.62 7.49
C GLU A 282 9.02 -4.80 6.41
N GLY A 283 9.58 -3.65 6.80
CA GLY A 283 10.33 -2.77 5.90
C GLY A 283 11.80 -3.14 5.81
N LEU A 284 12.37 -3.08 4.60
CA LEU A 284 13.80 -3.17 4.29
C LEU A 284 14.30 -1.86 3.73
N GLN A 285 15.49 -1.44 4.11
CA GLN A 285 16.19 -0.36 3.41
C GLN A 285 16.55 -0.83 2.00
N ASN A 286 16.10 -0.07 0.99
CA ASN A 286 16.43 -0.42 -0.38
C ASN A 286 17.93 -0.23 -0.63
N TRP A 287 18.63 -1.28 -1.02
CA TRP A 287 20.06 -1.23 -1.35
C TRP A 287 20.36 -0.37 -2.60
N ASN A 288 19.36 -0.16 -3.46
CA ASN A 288 19.42 0.71 -4.62
C ASN A 288 18.30 1.77 -4.55
N PRO A 289 18.42 2.79 -3.68
CA PRO A 289 17.34 3.72 -3.38
C PRO A 289 17.07 4.68 -4.54
N ILE A 290 15.77 4.94 -4.81
CA ILE A 290 15.32 5.90 -5.81
C ILE A 290 15.00 7.25 -5.16
N TRP A 291 14.53 7.23 -3.92
CA TRP A 291 14.25 8.43 -3.12
C TRP A 291 14.86 8.32 -1.72
N PRO A 292 14.95 9.42 -0.96
CA PRO A 292 15.52 9.40 0.38
C PRO A 292 14.81 8.42 1.30
N LYS A 293 15.58 7.63 2.06
CA LYS A 293 15.06 6.59 2.95
C LYS A 293 14.15 5.57 2.27
N HIS A 294 14.37 5.31 0.97
CA HIS A 294 13.56 4.38 0.20
C HIS A 294 13.51 3.02 0.87
N GLY A 295 12.31 2.61 1.24
CA GLY A 295 12.03 1.32 1.88
C GLY A 295 11.16 0.42 1.01
N ILE A 296 11.44 -0.87 1.08
CA ILE A 296 10.69 -1.93 0.41
C ILE A 296 10.00 -2.80 1.46
N ARG A 297 8.72 -3.11 1.26
CA ARG A 297 8.01 -4.06 2.13
C ARG A 297 8.32 -5.50 1.71
N ILE A 298 8.61 -6.35 2.68
CA ILE A 298 8.51 -7.80 2.52
C ILE A 298 7.03 -8.20 2.60
N LEU A 299 6.61 -9.08 1.70
CA LEU A 299 5.35 -9.80 1.76
C LEU A 299 5.67 -11.24 2.22
N PRO A 300 5.75 -11.50 3.54
CA PRO A 300 6.35 -12.74 4.03
C PRO A 300 5.37 -13.91 3.94
N GLY A 301 5.93 -15.11 3.77
CA GLY A 301 5.26 -16.34 4.14
C GLY A 301 5.30 -16.59 5.66
N PRO A 302 4.65 -17.64 6.16
CA PRO A 302 4.42 -17.80 7.59
C PRO A 302 5.59 -18.40 8.38
N SER A 303 6.70 -18.81 7.75
CA SER A 303 7.69 -19.71 8.38
C SER A 303 8.83 -19.01 9.11
N SER A 304 9.15 -17.75 8.77
CA SER A 304 10.17 -16.95 9.48
C SER A 304 9.79 -16.79 10.94
N MET A 305 10.73 -16.94 11.88
CA MET A 305 10.49 -16.53 13.26
C MET A 305 10.67 -15.03 13.39
N TRP A 306 9.71 -14.37 14.03
CA TRP A 306 9.72 -12.93 14.26
C TRP A 306 10.13 -12.63 15.71
N PHE A 307 11.16 -11.81 15.88
CA PHE A 307 11.67 -11.39 17.17
C PHE A 307 11.57 -9.88 17.33
N ASP A 308 11.32 -9.42 18.53
CA ASP A 308 11.47 -8.00 18.89
C ASP A 308 12.95 -7.59 18.93
N ALA A 309 13.22 -6.32 19.19
CA ALA A 309 14.57 -5.78 19.28
C ALA A 309 15.43 -6.44 20.37
N LEU A 310 14.79 -6.97 21.41
CA LEU A 310 15.44 -7.63 22.55
C LEU A 310 15.63 -9.16 22.36
N GLY A 311 15.30 -9.69 21.17
CA GLY A 311 15.45 -11.12 20.87
C GLY A 311 14.37 -12.02 21.49
N ARG A 312 13.19 -11.47 21.82
CA ARG A 312 12.04 -12.26 22.25
C ARG A 312 11.14 -12.53 21.05
N ARG A 313 10.76 -13.80 20.84
CA ARG A 313 9.81 -14.17 19.79
C ARG A 313 8.49 -13.43 20.01
N LEU A 314 7.95 -12.85 18.96
CA LEU A 314 6.65 -12.21 19.05
C LEU A 314 5.57 -13.24 19.41
N PRO A 315 4.66 -12.89 20.33
CA PRO A 315 3.56 -13.79 20.68
C PRO A 315 2.50 -13.85 19.58
N GLU A 316 1.67 -14.87 19.65
CA GLU A 316 0.47 -14.95 18.81
C GLU A 316 -0.47 -13.77 19.10
N PRO A 317 -1.11 -13.25 18.06
CA PRO A 317 -1.14 -13.65 16.64
C PRO A 317 -0.16 -12.86 15.76
N TYR A 318 0.85 -12.22 16.31
CA TYR A 318 1.81 -11.38 15.58
C TYR A 318 2.79 -12.25 14.78
N LEU A 319 2.26 -12.99 13.82
CA LEU A 319 3.01 -13.90 12.96
C LEU A 319 3.24 -13.26 11.58
N PRO A 320 4.34 -13.62 10.87
CA PRO A 320 4.62 -13.09 9.56
C PRO A 320 3.43 -13.24 8.59
N GLY A 321 3.00 -12.13 7.98
CA GLY A 321 1.90 -12.11 7.01
C GLY A 321 0.50 -12.31 7.58
N TYR A 322 0.30 -12.12 8.88
CA TYR A 322 -1.01 -12.28 9.53
C TYR A 322 -1.69 -10.95 9.87
N ASP A 323 -1.04 -10.11 10.63
CA ASP A 323 -1.63 -8.87 11.14
C ASP A 323 -0.58 -7.75 11.23
N THR A 324 -0.50 -6.96 10.17
CA THR A 324 0.48 -5.87 10.06
C THR A 324 0.27 -4.78 11.12
N LEU A 325 -0.96 -4.27 11.27
CA LEU A 325 -1.21 -3.17 12.21
C LEU A 325 -1.26 -3.62 13.65
N GLY A 326 -1.76 -4.82 13.91
CA GLY A 326 -1.70 -5.40 15.26
C GLY A 326 -0.27 -5.60 15.72
N THR A 327 0.61 -6.06 14.82
CA THR A 327 2.05 -6.18 15.08
C THR A 327 2.70 -4.82 15.31
N LEU A 328 2.38 -3.82 14.47
CA LEU A 328 2.89 -2.45 14.65
C LEU A 328 2.46 -1.89 16.01
N ARG A 329 1.19 -2.04 16.37
CA ARG A 329 0.69 -1.64 17.69
C ARG A 329 1.43 -2.35 18.81
N TYR A 330 1.61 -3.67 18.73
CA TYR A 330 2.34 -4.44 19.74
C TYR A 330 3.76 -3.89 19.93
N LEU A 331 4.50 -3.69 18.85
CA LEU A 331 5.87 -3.18 18.90
C LEU A 331 5.95 -1.74 19.45
N ARG A 332 4.92 -0.91 19.25
CA ARG A 332 4.93 0.51 19.67
C ARG A 332 4.26 0.78 21.00
N SER A 333 3.45 -0.16 21.53
CA SER A 333 2.75 -0.02 22.81
C SER A 333 3.32 -0.90 23.94
N THR A 334 4.19 -1.87 23.64
CA THR A 334 4.83 -2.71 24.64
C THR A 334 6.02 -1.99 25.25
N ARG A 335 5.96 -1.73 26.56
CA ARG A 335 6.82 -0.79 27.29
C ARG A 335 8.32 -0.95 27.04
N ASP A 336 8.83 -2.19 27.07
CA ASP A 336 10.27 -2.46 27.00
C ASP A 336 10.81 -2.44 25.57
N ILE A 337 9.96 -2.51 24.54
CA ILE A 337 10.36 -2.57 23.13
C ILE A 337 9.95 -1.33 22.35
N ALA A 338 9.07 -0.50 22.89
CA ALA A 338 8.58 0.71 22.23
C ALA A 338 9.66 1.78 21.97
N ASP A 339 10.79 1.69 22.64
CA ASP A 339 11.96 2.56 22.41
C ASP A 339 12.78 2.16 21.20
N TYR A 340 12.54 0.96 20.62
CA TYR A 340 13.26 0.45 19.47
C TYR A 340 12.39 0.50 18.21
N ASP A 341 12.95 1.01 17.11
CA ASP A 341 12.23 1.16 15.84
C ASP A 341 12.50 -0.01 14.86
N HIS A 342 12.96 -1.15 15.37
CA HIS A 342 13.26 -2.33 14.57
C HIS A 342 12.80 -3.63 15.25
N SER A 343 12.71 -4.66 14.42
CA SER A 343 12.49 -6.04 14.82
C SER A 343 13.28 -6.97 13.89
N TRP A 344 13.20 -8.28 14.08
CA TRP A 344 14.05 -9.22 13.36
C TRP A 344 13.27 -10.41 12.81
N PHE A 345 13.55 -10.81 11.57
CA PHE A 345 13.28 -12.16 11.12
C PHE A 345 14.52 -13.03 11.26
N ILE A 346 14.32 -14.30 11.70
CA ILE A 346 15.29 -15.38 11.56
C ILE A 346 14.64 -16.48 10.71
N LEU A 347 15.33 -16.87 9.65
CA LEU A 347 14.85 -17.83 8.66
C LEU A 347 16.00 -18.62 8.03
N THR A 348 15.69 -19.55 7.15
CA THR A 348 16.65 -20.35 6.40
C THR A 348 16.66 -19.98 4.92
N GLN A 349 17.70 -20.38 4.18
CA GLN A 349 17.74 -20.25 2.72
C GLN A 349 16.50 -20.91 2.06
N LYS A 350 16.08 -22.10 2.53
CA LYS A 350 14.90 -22.80 2.01
C LYS A 350 13.58 -22.04 2.22
N MET A 351 13.49 -21.22 3.27
CA MET A 351 12.34 -20.32 3.49
C MET A 351 12.38 -19.13 2.52
N ILE A 352 13.52 -18.43 2.42
CA ILE A 352 13.60 -17.20 1.62
C ILE A 352 13.38 -17.46 0.13
N GLU A 353 13.73 -18.63 -0.37
CA GLU A 353 13.50 -19.04 -1.77
C GLU A 353 12.04 -18.99 -2.17
N LYS A 354 11.12 -19.13 -1.22
CA LYS A 354 9.68 -19.23 -1.50
C LYS A 354 8.83 -18.22 -0.76
N GLU A 355 9.24 -17.81 0.42
CA GLU A 355 8.42 -17.04 1.34
C GLU A 355 8.71 -15.54 1.35
N PHE A 356 9.69 -15.09 0.56
CA PHE A 356 9.98 -13.68 0.37
C PHE A 356 9.49 -13.21 -0.99
N ALA A 357 8.43 -12.42 -0.99
CA ALA A 357 8.07 -11.55 -2.09
C ALA A 357 8.31 -10.09 -1.64
N LEU A 358 8.89 -9.29 -2.51
CA LEU A 358 9.12 -7.87 -2.26
C LEU A 358 8.01 -7.05 -2.91
N SER A 359 7.51 -6.03 -2.21
CA SER A 359 6.56 -5.09 -2.81
C SER A 359 7.29 -4.17 -3.80
N GLY A 360 6.56 -3.70 -4.80
CA GLY A 360 7.11 -2.77 -5.79
C GLY A 360 7.18 -3.36 -7.18
N SER A 361 6.90 -2.54 -8.19
CA SER A 361 7.01 -2.92 -9.59
C SER A 361 8.46 -3.18 -10.00
N GLU A 362 9.39 -2.41 -9.44
CA GLU A 362 10.83 -2.49 -9.66
C GLU A 362 11.44 -3.74 -9.04
N GLN A 363 10.82 -4.28 -7.99
CA GLN A 363 11.25 -5.51 -7.33
C GLN A 363 10.65 -6.78 -7.94
N ASN A 364 9.83 -6.64 -8.97
CA ASN A 364 9.16 -7.76 -9.64
C ASN A 364 9.27 -7.67 -11.17
N PRO A 365 10.50 -7.58 -11.72
CA PRO A 365 10.73 -7.35 -13.15
C PRO A 365 10.14 -8.45 -14.04
N ASP A 366 10.03 -9.67 -13.55
CA ASP A 366 9.44 -10.82 -14.25
C ASP A 366 7.93 -10.61 -14.52
N ILE A 367 7.17 -10.09 -13.53
CA ILE A 367 5.74 -9.78 -13.68
C ILE A 367 5.57 -8.44 -14.41
N THR A 368 6.40 -7.45 -14.05
CA THR A 368 6.32 -6.09 -14.61
C THR A 368 6.56 -6.06 -16.12
N SER A 369 7.45 -6.93 -16.64
CA SER A 369 7.71 -7.06 -18.07
C SER A 369 6.62 -7.84 -18.84
N ASN A 370 5.54 -8.29 -18.20
CA ASN A 370 4.50 -9.13 -18.81
C ASN A 370 5.01 -10.47 -19.40
N SER A 371 6.18 -10.94 -18.97
CA SER A 371 6.80 -12.16 -19.52
C SER A 371 6.37 -13.42 -18.77
N ARG A 372 5.38 -14.15 -19.31
CA ARG A 372 4.96 -15.43 -18.75
C ARG A 372 6.11 -16.43 -18.61
N ARG A 373 7.06 -16.42 -19.55
CA ARG A 373 8.25 -17.32 -19.52
C ARG A 373 9.16 -16.94 -18.35
N ALA A 374 9.37 -15.65 -18.10
CA ALA A 374 10.17 -15.19 -16.98
C ALA A 374 9.53 -15.59 -15.65
N VAL A 375 8.23 -15.38 -15.47
CA VAL A 375 7.50 -15.78 -14.25
C VAL A 375 7.59 -17.28 -13.99
N ILE A 376 7.39 -18.12 -15.00
CA ILE A 376 7.53 -19.58 -14.85
C ILE A 376 8.96 -19.95 -14.45
N ARG A 377 9.95 -19.40 -15.12
CA ARG A 377 11.36 -19.69 -14.82
C ARG A 377 11.76 -19.25 -13.41
N GLU A 378 11.44 -18.01 -13.05
CA GLU A 378 11.89 -17.41 -11.77
C GLU A 378 11.11 -17.93 -10.56
N ARG A 379 9.80 -18.18 -10.70
CA ARG A 379 8.93 -18.47 -9.53
C ARG A 379 8.52 -19.94 -9.40
N LEU A 380 8.56 -20.73 -10.46
CA LEU A 380 8.14 -22.13 -10.41
C LEU A 380 9.29 -23.12 -10.62
N LEU A 381 10.27 -22.78 -11.46
CA LEU A 381 11.37 -23.69 -11.83
C LEU A 381 12.68 -23.36 -11.11
N SER A 382 12.86 -22.15 -10.60
CA SER A 382 14.06 -21.75 -9.86
C SER A 382 14.16 -22.49 -8.52
N LYS A 383 15.39 -22.88 -8.19
CA LYS A 383 15.79 -23.38 -6.85
C LYS A 383 16.50 -22.31 -6.02
N ARG A 384 16.35 -21.04 -6.38
CA ARG A 384 16.88 -19.87 -5.68
C ARG A 384 15.76 -18.90 -5.41
N ALA A 385 15.97 -17.97 -4.48
CA ALA A 385 15.05 -16.86 -4.32
C ALA A 385 14.99 -16.03 -5.63
N PRO A 386 13.90 -15.29 -5.87
CA PRO A 386 13.83 -14.38 -7.02
C PRO A 386 15.04 -13.42 -7.04
N GLY A 387 15.52 -13.08 -8.25
CA GLY A 387 16.73 -12.25 -8.42
C GLY A 387 16.79 -11.02 -7.53
N PRO A 388 15.73 -10.19 -7.42
CA PRO A 388 15.71 -9.05 -6.50
C PRO A 388 15.89 -9.43 -5.02
N VAL A 389 15.36 -10.56 -4.57
CA VAL A 389 15.55 -11.04 -3.18
C VAL A 389 16.99 -11.48 -2.94
N GLU A 390 17.62 -12.16 -3.91
CA GLU A 390 19.06 -12.50 -3.82
C GLU A 390 19.92 -11.24 -3.80
N ALA A 391 19.58 -10.20 -4.60
CA ALA A 391 20.29 -8.91 -4.57
C ALA A 391 20.17 -8.21 -3.20
N PHE A 392 19.00 -8.24 -2.55
CA PHE A 392 18.84 -7.73 -1.19
C PHE A 392 19.68 -8.52 -0.18
N LYS A 393 19.75 -9.84 -0.32
CA LYS A 393 20.57 -10.69 0.54
C LYS A 393 22.07 -10.42 0.37
N GLU A 394 22.52 -10.07 -0.83
CA GLU A 394 23.93 -9.80 -1.15
C GLU A 394 24.35 -8.36 -0.83
N HIS A 395 23.49 -7.37 -1.13
CA HIS A 395 23.84 -5.95 -1.06
C HIS A 395 23.07 -5.17 0.01
N GLY A 396 22.02 -5.76 0.58
CA GLY A 396 21.15 -5.09 1.55
C GLY A 396 21.80 -4.96 2.92
N ALA A 397 21.80 -3.76 3.48
CA ALA A 397 22.35 -3.47 4.80
C ALA A 397 21.63 -4.18 5.96
N ASP A 398 20.44 -4.71 5.72
CA ASP A 398 19.58 -5.32 6.73
C ASP A 398 19.75 -6.85 6.83
N PHE A 399 20.58 -7.47 5.99
CA PHE A 399 20.73 -8.92 5.91
C PHE A 399 22.05 -9.41 6.53
N VAL A 400 21.93 -10.49 7.29
CA VAL A 400 23.07 -11.28 7.79
C VAL A 400 22.88 -12.71 7.36
N VAL A 401 23.88 -13.30 6.72
CA VAL A 401 23.89 -14.72 6.32
C VAL A 401 25.01 -15.43 7.05
N ALA A 402 24.71 -16.52 7.75
CA ALA A 402 25.67 -17.26 8.54
C ALA A 402 25.39 -18.78 8.53
N ASN A 403 26.43 -19.59 8.77
CA ASN A 403 26.30 -21.04 8.79
C ASN A 403 25.87 -21.59 10.17
N ASP A 404 26.00 -20.79 11.21
CA ASP A 404 25.61 -21.15 12.57
C ASP A 404 24.93 -19.96 13.29
N LEU A 405 24.26 -20.27 14.40
CA LEU A 405 23.49 -19.28 15.13
C LEU A 405 24.35 -18.26 15.86
N GLU A 406 25.55 -18.61 16.35
CA GLU A 406 26.47 -17.71 17.02
C GLU A 406 26.94 -16.61 16.08
N GLN A 407 27.38 -16.99 14.89
CA GLN A 407 27.78 -16.03 13.84
C GLN A 407 26.61 -15.18 13.38
N LEU A 408 25.40 -15.77 13.25
CA LEU A 408 24.21 -15.03 12.90
C LEU A 408 23.89 -13.93 13.91
N ILE A 409 23.78 -14.28 15.19
CA ILE A 409 23.44 -13.31 16.26
C ILE A 409 24.53 -12.24 16.42
N LYS A 410 25.80 -12.62 16.31
CA LYS A 410 26.90 -11.66 16.28
C LYS A 410 26.76 -10.67 15.13
N GLY A 411 26.44 -11.14 13.93
CA GLY A 411 26.20 -10.29 12.76
C GLY A 411 24.98 -9.38 12.93
N MET A 412 23.86 -9.91 13.46
CA MET A 412 22.63 -9.13 13.72
C MET A 412 22.90 -8.02 14.74
N ASN A 413 23.59 -8.33 15.84
CA ASN A 413 24.00 -7.33 16.83
C ASN A 413 24.91 -6.22 16.26
N ALA A 414 25.70 -6.52 15.25
CA ALA A 414 26.56 -5.54 14.57
C ALA A 414 25.77 -4.54 13.69
N LEU A 415 24.49 -4.83 13.39
CA LEU A 415 23.61 -3.92 12.63
C LEU A 415 22.89 -2.87 13.51
N THR A 416 23.16 -2.87 14.81
CA THR A 416 22.54 -1.95 15.79
C THR A 416 23.59 -1.33 16.70
N ASP A 417 23.28 -0.17 17.26
CA ASP A 417 24.19 0.54 18.17
C ASP A 417 24.41 -0.22 19.51
N GLN A 418 23.48 -1.10 19.85
CA GLN A 418 23.52 -1.90 21.09
C GLN A 418 23.34 -3.39 20.75
N PRO A 419 24.24 -4.28 21.27
CA PRO A 419 24.15 -5.72 21.06
C PRO A 419 23.11 -6.32 22.01
N LEU A 420 21.82 -6.25 21.66
CA LEU A 420 20.70 -6.64 22.52
C LEU A 420 20.33 -8.13 22.43
N LEU A 421 20.77 -8.83 21.39
CA LEU A 421 20.43 -10.22 21.17
C LEU A 421 21.39 -11.15 21.93
N ASP A 422 20.82 -11.98 22.82
CA ASP A 422 21.55 -13.07 23.50
C ASP A 422 21.40 -14.39 22.73
N VAL A 423 22.51 -15.00 22.39
CA VAL A 423 22.55 -16.25 21.59
C VAL A 423 21.80 -17.39 22.28
N ALA A 424 21.98 -17.57 23.60
CA ALA A 424 21.38 -18.68 24.33
C ALA A 424 19.86 -18.50 24.44
N ALA A 425 19.40 -17.27 24.70
CA ALA A 425 17.98 -16.94 24.77
C ALA A 425 17.27 -17.13 23.41
N VAL A 426 17.89 -16.71 22.31
CA VAL A 426 17.33 -16.92 20.96
C VAL A 426 17.34 -18.40 20.59
N ARG A 427 18.42 -19.14 20.91
CA ARG A 427 18.54 -20.58 20.66
C ARG A 427 17.42 -21.36 21.29
N ILE A 428 17.14 -21.16 22.58
CA ILE A 428 16.08 -21.87 23.30
C ILE A 428 14.72 -21.71 22.60
N GLN A 429 14.41 -20.51 22.12
CA GLN A 429 13.14 -20.22 21.43
C GLN A 429 13.06 -20.91 20.06
N ILE A 430 14.18 -20.95 19.31
CA ILE A 430 14.23 -21.64 18.01
C ILE A 430 14.13 -23.15 18.21
N GLU A 431 14.85 -23.72 19.17
CA GLU A 431 14.81 -25.16 19.47
C GLU A 431 13.41 -25.59 19.93
N ALA A 432 12.74 -24.79 20.76
CA ALA A 432 11.36 -25.04 21.18
C ALA A 432 10.40 -25.09 19.96
N ARG A 433 10.52 -24.15 19.02
CA ARG A 433 9.74 -24.15 17.77
C ARG A 433 10.10 -25.35 16.90
N ASP A 434 11.38 -25.71 16.79
CA ASP A 434 11.84 -26.80 15.95
C ASP A 434 11.40 -28.18 16.49
N LEU A 435 11.32 -28.35 17.81
CA LEU A 435 10.69 -29.52 18.42
C LEU A 435 9.20 -29.64 18.06
N GLN A 436 8.46 -28.53 18.06
CA GLN A 436 7.06 -28.49 17.63
C GLN A 436 6.90 -28.80 16.14
N MET A 437 7.86 -28.34 15.33
CA MET A 437 7.88 -28.62 13.88
C MET A 437 8.13 -30.11 13.61
N ALA A 438 8.96 -30.78 14.38
CA ALA A 438 9.24 -32.21 14.26
C ALA A 438 8.05 -33.06 14.73
N ASN A 439 7.21 -32.54 15.63
CA ASN A 439 6.09 -33.28 16.21
C ASN A 439 4.82 -33.14 15.35
N PRO A 440 4.24 -34.21 14.77
CA PRO A 440 2.99 -34.13 13.99
C PRO A 440 1.80 -33.63 14.84
N TYR A 441 1.85 -33.79 16.15
CA TYR A 441 0.86 -33.29 17.12
C TYR A 441 1.29 -32.00 17.82
N GLY A 442 2.22 -31.23 17.23
CA GLY A 442 2.71 -29.98 17.77
C GLY A 442 1.58 -28.97 18.02
N LYS A 443 1.76 -28.12 19.05
CA LYS A 443 0.75 -27.16 19.52
C LYS A 443 1.12 -25.69 19.28
N ASP A 444 2.30 -25.43 18.74
CA ASP A 444 2.73 -24.09 18.38
C ASP A 444 1.84 -23.53 17.26
N ALA A 445 1.22 -22.37 17.46
CA ALA A 445 0.26 -21.79 16.53
C ALA A 445 0.89 -21.42 15.19
N GLN A 446 2.13 -20.93 15.18
CA GLN A 446 2.83 -20.65 13.93
C GLN A 446 3.05 -21.95 13.13
N VAL A 447 3.48 -23.02 13.79
CA VAL A 447 3.67 -24.34 13.16
C VAL A 447 2.35 -24.86 12.57
N GLN A 448 1.24 -24.70 13.31
CA GLN A 448 -0.09 -25.06 12.79
C GLN A 448 -0.50 -24.15 11.61
N GLY A 449 -0.23 -22.85 11.69
CA GLY A 449 -0.46 -21.89 10.60
C GLY A 449 0.31 -22.26 9.34
N ILE A 450 1.60 -22.61 9.45
CA ILE A 450 2.44 -23.06 8.33
C ILE A 450 1.84 -24.32 7.66
N ARG A 451 1.43 -25.30 8.45
CA ARG A 451 0.82 -26.52 7.93
C ARG A 451 -0.53 -26.26 7.27
N ASN A 452 -1.34 -25.41 7.88
CA ASN A 452 -2.66 -25.07 7.38
C ASN A 452 -2.60 -24.26 6.07
N SER A 453 -1.71 -23.29 5.95
CA SER A 453 -1.55 -22.48 4.74
C SER A 453 -1.28 -23.34 3.50
N ARG A 454 -0.55 -24.44 3.64
CA ARG A 454 -0.26 -25.38 2.55
C ARG A 454 -1.46 -26.19 2.05
N ARG A 455 -2.62 -26.12 2.72
CA ARG A 455 -3.87 -26.70 2.20
C ARG A 455 -4.42 -25.91 1.03
N TYR A 456 -4.16 -24.60 0.99
CA TYR A 456 -4.46 -23.79 -0.16
C TYR A 456 -3.40 -23.97 -1.26
N LEU A 457 -3.84 -24.31 -2.48
CA LEU A 457 -2.94 -24.61 -3.60
C LEU A 457 -2.04 -23.42 -3.95
N GLY A 458 -2.56 -22.21 -3.92
CA GLY A 458 -1.80 -20.98 -4.20
C GLY A 458 -0.62 -20.80 -3.25
N ASP A 459 -0.86 -20.91 -1.95
CA ASP A 459 0.20 -20.79 -0.94
C ASP A 459 1.20 -21.94 -1.02
N ARG A 460 0.74 -23.15 -1.24
CA ARG A 460 1.61 -24.32 -1.42
C ARG A 460 2.54 -24.18 -2.63
N LEU A 461 2.06 -23.58 -3.72
CA LEU A 461 2.86 -23.39 -4.93
C LEU A 461 3.83 -22.23 -4.83
N ALA A 462 3.40 -21.08 -4.28
CA ALA A 462 4.11 -19.82 -4.46
C ALA A 462 4.47 -19.05 -3.18
N ARG A 463 4.00 -19.47 -1.98
CA ARG A 463 4.14 -18.65 -0.77
C ARG A 463 4.60 -19.39 0.47
N THR A 464 4.45 -20.71 0.58
CA THR A 464 4.80 -21.43 1.81
C THR A 464 5.78 -22.55 1.52
N ALA A 465 6.97 -22.49 2.11
CA ALA A 465 8.00 -23.50 2.01
C ALA A 465 7.53 -24.84 2.60
N THR A 466 8.19 -25.92 2.22
CA THR A 466 7.98 -27.20 2.90
C THR A 466 8.39 -27.06 4.37
N PRO A 467 7.53 -27.43 5.33
CA PRO A 467 7.83 -27.30 6.75
C PRO A 467 9.14 -28.01 7.12
N HIS A 468 10.03 -27.30 7.81
CA HIS A 468 11.32 -27.82 8.27
C HIS A 468 11.78 -27.08 9.52
N ARG A 469 12.78 -27.62 10.20
CA ARG A 469 13.41 -26.99 11.35
C ARG A 469 14.34 -25.85 10.90
N ILE A 470 14.41 -24.79 11.68
CA ILE A 470 15.32 -23.66 11.40
C ILE A 470 16.78 -24.10 11.56
N LEU A 471 17.07 -24.87 12.61
CA LEU A 471 18.43 -25.38 12.87
C LEU A 471 18.74 -26.67 12.11
N ASP A 472 18.06 -26.95 11.01
CA ASP A 472 18.38 -28.06 10.11
C ASP A 472 19.49 -27.66 9.13
N PRO A 473 20.67 -28.28 9.17
CA PRO A 473 21.77 -27.94 8.25
C PRO A 473 21.39 -28.11 6.77
N GLU A 474 20.45 -29.01 6.46
CA GLU A 474 19.97 -29.24 5.08
C GLU A 474 19.05 -28.10 4.57
N ALA A 475 18.63 -27.19 5.46
CA ALA A 475 17.82 -26.03 5.07
C ALA A 475 18.66 -24.87 4.51
N GLY A 476 19.98 -25.04 4.41
CA GLY A 476 20.96 -24.04 3.98
C GLY A 476 21.35 -23.06 5.11
N PRO A 477 22.06 -21.98 4.79
CA PRO A 477 22.48 -21.02 5.78
C PRO A 477 21.31 -20.37 6.50
N LEU A 478 21.57 -19.93 7.73
CA LEU A 478 20.67 -19.09 8.51
C LEU A 478 20.73 -17.65 8.00
N ILE A 479 19.59 -16.98 8.01
CA ILE A 479 19.48 -15.59 7.56
C ILE A 479 18.78 -14.79 8.65
N GLY A 480 19.42 -13.72 9.10
CA GLY A 480 18.86 -12.69 9.97
C GLY A 480 18.48 -11.48 9.12
N VAL A 481 17.31 -10.91 9.34
CA VAL A 481 16.86 -9.73 8.61
C VAL A 481 16.39 -8.68 9.61
N LYS A 482 17.02 -7.49 9.58
CA LYS A 482 16.58 -6.33 10.33
C LYS A 482 15.37 -5.70 9.65
N LEU A 483 14.29 -5.55 10.39
CA LEU A 483 13.03 -5.00 9.89
C LEU A 483 12.82 -3.59 10.43
N HIS A 484 12.39 -2.70 9.57
CA HIS A 484 12.10 -1.31 9.88
C HIS A 484 10.63 -0.98 9.75
N ILE A 485 10.18 0.05 10.47
CA ILE A 485 8.84 0.62 10.27
C ILE A 485 8.85 1.42 8.97
N LEU A 486 7.97 1.03 8.05
CA LEU A 486 7.85 1.57 6.71
C LEU A 486 6.58 2.41 6.58
N THR A 487 6.71 3.70 6.29
CA THR A 487 5.55 4.56 6.03
C THR A 487 4.93 4.24 4.68
N ARG A 488 3.58 4.25 4.61
CA ARG A 488 2.90 3.91 3.36
C ARG A 488 1.64 4.71 3.08
N LYS A 489 0.55 4.51 3.84
CA LYS A 489 -0.78 5.00 3.48
C LYS A 489 -1.44 5.85 4.57
N THR A 490 -2.15 6.86 4.12
CA THR A 490 -3.15 7.59 4.88
C THR A 490 -4.49 6.90 4.67
N LEU A 491 -5.23 6.64 5.74
CA LEU A 491 -6.57 6.06 5.66
C LEU A 491 -7.67 7.10 5.86
N GLY A 492 -7.39 8.19 6.56
CA GLY A 492 -8.26 9.38 6.64
C GLY A 492 -8.03 10.37 5.50
N GLY A 493 -8.76 11.47 5.50
CA GLY A 493 -8.58 12.54 4.50
C GLY A 493 -9.82 13.39 4.29
N ILE A 494 -9.95 13.98 3.11
CA ILE A 494 -11.10 14.81 2.71
C ILE A 494 -12.37 13.95 2.76
N GLN A 495 -13.36 14.40 3.52
CA GLN A 495 -14.67 13.74 3.55
C GLN A 495 -15.42 14.04 2.25
N THR A 496 -15.98 12.98 1.64
CA THR A 496 -16.74 13.09 0.38
C THR A 496 -18.06 12.33 0.47
N ASP A 497 -19.08 12.83 -0.23
CA ASP A 497 -20.28 12.04 -0.47
C ASP A 497 -20.05 10.92 -1.51
N LEU A 498 -21.08 10.11 -1.81
CA LEU A 498 -20.97 9.01 -2.78
C LEU A 498 -20.78 9.45 -4.24
N SER A 499 -20.87 10.74 -4.52
CA SER A 499 -20.52 11.35 -5.81
C SER A 499 -19.11 11.93 -5.83
N SER A 500 -18.29 11.65 -4.81
CA SER A 500 -16.95 12.22 -4.60
C SER A 500 -16.93 13.74 -4.41
N ARG A 501 -18.07 14.41 -4.16
CA ARG A 501 -18.08 15.85 -3.85
C ARG A 501 -17.47 16.05 -2.47
N ALA A 502 -16.51 16.96 -2.36
CA ALA A 502 -15.87 17.31 -1.10
C ALA A 502 -16.84 18.10 -0.21
N LEU A 503 -16.87 17.75 1.09
CA LEU A 503 -17.78 18.38 2.05
C LEU A 503 -17.10 19.54 2.77
N GLY A 504 -17.87 20.58 3.03
CA GLY A 504 -17.51 21.69 3.90
C GLY A 504 -17.59 21.33 5.39
N LEU A 505 -17.20 22.26 6.26
CA LEU A 505 -17.26 22.08 7.72
C LEU A 505 -18.69 21.91 8.24
N ASP A 506 -19.69 22.41 7.51
CA ASP A 506 -21.13 22.23 7.77
C ASP A 506 -21.66 20.84 7.35
N GLY A 507 -20.85 20.06 6.66
CA GLY A 507 -21.22 18.73 6.17
C GLY A 507 -21.91 18.73 4.80
N GLU A 508 -22.13 19.90 4.18
CA GLU A 508 -22.69 20.04 2.86
C GLU A 508 -21.60 20.02 1.77
N PRO A 509 -21.92 19.58 0.54
CA PRO A 509 -20.96 19.61 -0.55
C PRO A 509 -20.56 21.05 -0.92
N ILE A 510 -19.26 21.27 -1.12
CA ILE A 510 -18.74 22.49 -1.74
C ILE A 510 -18.94 22.38 -3.26
N ASP A 511 -19.69 23.29 -3.85
CA ASP A 511 -19.98 23.27 -5.28
C ASP A 511 -18.69 23.28 -6.13
N GLY A 512 -18.66 22.45 -7.17
CA GLY A 512 -17.51 22.33 -8.06
C GLY A 512 -16.27 21.68 -7.44
N LEU A 513 -16.29 21.23 -6.17
CA LEU A 513 -15.14 20.60 -5.53
C LEU A 513 -15.34 19.10 -5.33
N TYR A 514 -14.37 18.31 -5.82
CA TYR A 514 -14.35 16.86 -5.71
C TYR A 514 -13.02 16.38 -5.15
N ALA A 515 -13.00 15.18 -4.53
CA ALA A 515 -11.76 14.55 -4.10
C ALA A 515 -11.81 13.04 -4.32
N ALA A 516 -10.69 12.43 -4.72
CA ALA A 516 -10.60 11.01 -4.99
C ALA A 516 -9.21 10.42 -4.69
N GLY A 517 -9.16 9.13 -4.47
CA GLY A 517 -7.94 8.42 -4.10
C GLY A 517 -7.58 8.58 -2.63
N GLU A 518 -6.29 8.46 -2.33
CA GLU A 518 -5.78 8.45 -0.95
C GLU A 518 -6.05 9.76 -0.20
N VAL A 519 -6.06 10.91 -0.89
CA VAL A 519 -6.38 12.21 -0.29
C VAL A 519 -7.79 12.28 0.30
N ALA A 520 -8.71 11.47 -0.21
CA ALA A 520 -10.08 11.30 0.29
C ALA A 520 -10.24 10.03 1.15
N GLY A 521 -9.16 9.49 1.72
CA GLY A 521 -9.20 8.24 2.49
C GLY A 521 -9.77 7.06 1.68
N PHE A 522 -9.55 7.05 0.37
CA PHE A 522 -10.11 6.09 -0.60
C PHE A 522 -11.65 6.11 -0.69
N GLY A 523 -12.26 7.21 -0.27
CA GLY A 523 -13.69 7.50 -0.27
C GLY A 523 -14.22 7.86 1.10
N GLY A 524 -15.03 8.93 1.16
CA GLY A 524 -15.71 9.36 2.38
C GLY A 524 -14.82 9.81 3.52
N GLY A 525 -13.54 10.04 3.26
CA GLY A 525 -12.57 10.37 4.30
C GLY A 525 -12.15 9.17 5.15
N GLY A 526 -12.31 7.92 4.66
CA GLY A 526 -11.84 6.78 5.44
C GLY A 526 -12.53 5.43 5.19
N ALA A 527 -12.76 5.05 3.94
CA ALA A 527 -13.50 3.83 3.58
C ALA A 527 -12.91 2.53 4.19
N HIS A 528 -11.65 2.52 4.56
CA HIS A 528 -10.99 1.37 5.20
C HIS A 528 -11.14 1.33 6.73
N GLY A 529 -11.70 2.37 7.36
CA GLY A 529 -11.69 2.47 8.82
C GLY A 529 -10.27 2.40 9.39
N TYR A 530 -10.07 1.54 10.39
CA TYR A 530 -8.76 1.36 11.04
C TYR A 530 -7.83 0.39 10.32
N ASN A 531 -8.37 -0.65 9.66
CA ASN A 531 -7.57 -1.72 9.05
C ASN A 531 -8.05 -2.01 7.63
N ALA A 532 -7.15 -1.84 6.66
CA ALA A 532 -7.45 -2.12 5.28
C ALA A 532 -7.35 -3.63 4.97
N LEU A 533 -8.16 -4.10 4.05
CA LEU A 533 -7.96 -5.38 3.39
C LEU A 533 -6.96 -5.21 2.25
N GLU A 534 -6.05 -6.16 2.08
CA GLU A 534 -5.03 -6.07 1.03
C GLU A 534 -5.65 -6.09 -0.39
N GLY A 535 -5.05 -5.31 -1.29
CA GLY A 535 -5.52 -5.12 -2.66
C GLY A 535 -6.57 -4.03 -2.83
N THR A 536 -6.91 -3.30 -1.77
CA THR A 536 -7.99 -2.30 -1.79
C THR A 536 -7.51 -0.89 -2.16
N PHE A 537 -6.21 -0.57 -1.99
CA PHE A 537 -5.69 0.78 -2.21
C PHE A 537 -5.73 1.22 -3.68
N LEU A 538 -5.12 0.43 -4.60
CA LEU A 538 -5.24 0.72 -6.03
C LEU A 538 -6.69 0.69 -6.47
N GLY A 539 -7.45 -0.30 -5.97
CA GLY A 539 -8.87 -0.42 -6.24
C GLY A 539 -9.68 0.79 -5.79
N GLY A 540 -9.38 1.35 -4.62
CA GLY A 540 -10.00 2.57 -4.09
C GLY A 540 -9.68 3.80 -4.95
N CYS A 541 -8.42 3.94 -5.43
CA CYS A 541 -8.05 4.99 -6.37
C CYS A 541 -8.82 4.87 -7.70
N LEU A 542 -8.94 3.65 -8.24
CA LEU A 542 -9.69 3.39 -9.46
C LEU A 542 -11.18 3.73 -9.29
N PHE A 543 -11.78 3.29 -8.19
CA PHE A 543 -13.22 3.45 -7.94
C PHE A 543 -13.59 4.90 -7.67
N THR A 544 -12.89 5.58 -6.76
CA THR A 544 -13.18 6.98 -6.42
C THR A 544 -12.84 7.93 -7.56
N GLY A 545 -11.72 7.69 -8.29
CA GLY A 545 -11.37 8.47 -9.48
C GLY A 545 -12.44 8.35 -10.57
N ARG A 546 -12.94 7.13 -10.83
CA ARG A 546 -14.04 6.87 -11.75
C ARG A 546 -15.31 7.62 -11.33
N THR A 547 -15.65 7.55 -10.05
CA THR A 547 -16.84 8.23 -9.51
C THR A 547 -16.73 9.75 -9.62
N ALA A 548 -15.59 10.33 -9.22
CA ALA A 548 -15.37 11.77 -9.30
C ALA A 548 -15.42 12.29 -10.74
N GLY A 549 -14.77 11.58 -11.68
CA GLY A 549 -14.78 11.97 -13.08
C GLY A 549 -16.18 11.93 -13.70
N ARG A 550 -16.98 10.90 -13.38
CA ARG A 550 -18.37 10.79 -13.84
C ARG A 550 -19.26 11.88 -13.25
N ALA A 551 -19.22 12.02 -11.93
CA ALA A 551 -20.06 12.99 -11.23
C ALA A 551 -19.75 14.44 -11.68
N ALA A 552 -18.47 14.80 -11.83
CA ALA A 552 -18.10 16.11 -12.34
C ALA A 552 -18.52 16.32 -13.80
N ALA A 553 -18.42 15.28 -14.65
CA ALA A 553 -18.87 15.39 -16.05
C ALA A 553 -20.38 15.55 -16.17
N ASP A 554 -21.15 14.84 -15.33
CA ASP A 554 -22.62 14.87 -15.34
C ASP A 554 -23.18 16.17 -14.75
N ALA A 555 -22.40 16.88 -13.91
CA ALA A 555 -22.77 18.16 -13.32
C ALA A 555 -22.53 19.37 -14.25
N LEU A 556 -21.70 19.21 -15.29
CA LEU A 556 -21.30 20.24 -16.27
C LEU A 556 -22.01 20.05 -17.62
#